data_1ccc18e77ff30fdc02ab009f158fc007
#
_entry.id   1ccc18e77ff30fdc02ab009f158fc007
#
_cell.length_a   1.000
_cell.length_b   1.000
_cell.length_c   1.000
_cell.angle_alpha   90.00
_cell.angle_beta   90.00
_cell.angle_gamma   90.00
#
_symmetry.space_group_name_H-M   'P 1'
#
loop_
_entity.id
_entity.type
_entity.pdbx_description
1 polymer ?
#
loop_
_entity_poly.entity_id
_entity_poly.type
_entity_poly.pdbx_seq_one_letter_code
_entity_poly.pdbx_strand_id
1 'polypeptide(L)'
;MGKIKVTRCEIEGLCVIEPTVFRDARGYFVETYNYNDFKAEGLDMVFVQDNQSMSVKGVLRGLHYQKQFPQGKLVRCVRGTVFDVAVDLRASSKTYGKWYGVELSAENKKQFYIPEGFAHGFIVLSDEAEFAYKCTDFYHPGDEGGLAWNDPEIGVEWPIEEGMELIISEKDQKWGGLSETFRFE
;
A
#
# COMPACT_ATOMS: atom_id res chain seq x y z
N MET A 1 -6.23 -15.82 -19.93
CA MET A 1 -5.63 -16.60 -18.84
C MET A 1 -5.29 -15.58 -17.77
N GLY A 2 -5.45 -15.83 -16.49
CA GLY A 2 -5.14 -14.85 -15.46
C GLY A 2 -6.29 -13.87 -15.17
N LYS A 3 -7.47 -14.34 -14.89
CA LYS A 3 -8.54 -13.46 -14.42
C LYS A 3 -8.23 -13.00 -12.99
N ILE A 4 -8.49 -11.72 -12.74
CA ILE A 4 -8.41 -11.10 -11.41
C ILE A 4 -9.83 -10.89 -10.88
N LYS A 5 -9.96 -10.87 -9.54
CA LYS A 5 -11.16 -10.40 -8.86
C LYS A 5 -10.83 -9.06 -8.22
N VAL A 6 -11.57 -8.01 -8.55
CA VAL A 6 -11.39 -6.67 -7.99
C VAL A 6 -12.51 -6.39 -7.00
N THR A 7 -12.13 -6.08 -5.77
CA THR A 7 -13.04 -5.61 -4.72
C THR A 7 -12.79 -4.14 -4.47
N ARG A 8 -13.76 -3.28 -4.81
CA ARG A 8 -13.72 -1.84 -4.52
C ARG A 8 -13.89 -1.64 -3.02
N CYS A 9 -13.03 -0.81 -2.42
CA CYS A 9 -13.10 -0.49 -1.01
C CYS A 9 -14.11 0.64 -0.75
N GLU A 10 -14.41 0.89 0.53
CA GLU A 10 -15.32 1.96 0.96
C GLU A 10 -14.79 3.37 0.62
N ILE A 11 -13.47 3.52 0.52
CA ILE A 11 -12.81 4.75 0.07
C ILE A 11 -12.63 4.66 -1.44
N GLU A 12 -13.22 5.59 -2.15
CA GLU A 12 -13.22 5.62 -3.62
C GLU A 12 -11.79 5.60 -4.19
N GLY A 13 -11.55 4.72 -5.14
CA GLY A 13 -10.28 4.52 -5.82
C GLY A 13 -9.44 3.38 -5.25
N LEU A 14 -9.60 3.04 -3.97
CA LEU A 14 -8.90 1.90 -3.37
C LEU A 14 -9.52 0.56 -3.82
N CYS A 15 -8.67 -0.40 -4.16
CA CYS A 15 -9.11 -1.73 -4.58
C CYS A 15 -8.22 -2.82 -4.00
N VAL A 16 -8.85 -3.88 -3.49
CA VAL A 16 -8.17 -5.16 -3.22
C VAL A 16 -8.31 -6.05 -4.43
N ILE A 17 -7.20 -6.60 -4.90
CA ILE A 17 -7.12 -7.41 -6.12
C ILE A 17 -6.65 -8.81 -5.74
N GLU A 18 -7.44 -9.82 -6.14
CA GLU A 18 -7.14 -11.23 -5.92
C GLU A 18 -6.86 -11.89 -7.27
N PRO A 19 -5.58 -12.19 -7.60
CA PRO A 19 -5.25 -12.86 -8.84
C PRO A 19 -5.62 -14.35 -8.75
N THR A 20 -5.96 -14.95 -9.90
CA THR A 20 -6.17 -16.40 -9.96
C THR A 20 -4.85 -17.13 -9.78
N VAL A 21 -4.78 -18.03 -8.81
CA VAL A 21 -3.62 -18.88 -8.52
C VAL A 21 -3.86 -20.28 -9.04
N PHE A 22 -3.02 -20.74 -9.96
CA PHE A 22 -3.08 -22.09 -10.52
C PHE A 22 -2.11 -22.99 -9.76
N ARG A 23 -2.63 -24.01 -9.09
CA ARG A 23 -1.85 -24.95 -8.26
C ARG A 23 -1.81 -26.35 -8.88
N ASP A 24 -0.63 -26.98 -8.82
CA ASP A 24 -0.43 -28.39 -9.15
C ASP A 24 0.66 -29.03 -8.26
N ALA A 25 1.06 -30.26 -8.56
CA ALA A 25 2.08 -30.99 -7.79
C ALA A 25 3.48 -30.33 -7.79
N ARG A 26 3.74 -29.37 -8.68
CA ARG A 26 5.01 -28.63 -8.76
C ARG A 26 5.01 -27.33 -7.94
N GLY A 27 3.81 -26.88 -7.45
CA GLY A 27 3.65 -25.63 -6.74
C GLY A 27 2.52 -24.80 -7.32
N TYR A 28 2.77 -23.50 -7.62
CA TYR A 28 1.77 -22.64 -8.20
C TYR A 28 2.33 -21.74 -9.30
N PHE A 29 1.43 -21.29 -10.17
CA PHE A 29 1.63 -20.20 -11.10
C PHE A 29 0.59 -19.10 -10.81
N VAL A 30 1.00 -17.85 -10.87
CA VAL A 30 0.12 -16.70 -10.73
C VAL A 30 0.59 -15.58 -11.67
N GLU A 31 -0.33 -15.03 -12.45
CA GLU A 31 -0.10 -13.80 -13.20
C GLU A 31 -0.42 -12.63 -12.27
N THR A 32 0.61 -11.90 -11.84
CA THR A 32 0.46 -10.87 -10.81
C THR A 32 0.02 -9.52 -11.37
N TYR A 33 0.24 -9.28 -12.66
CA TYR A 33 -0.21 -8.09 -13.36
C TYR A 33 -0.38 -8.40 -14.85
N ASN A 34 -1.50 -7.99 -15.41
CA ASN A 34 -1.76 -7.98 -16.83
C ASN A 34 -2.57 -6.72 -17.15
N TYR A 35 -2.00 -5.82 -17.94
CA TYR A 35 -2.62 -4.53 -18.26
C TYR A 35 -4.05 -4.69 -18.82
N ASN A 36 -4.28 -5.65 -19.72
CA ASN A 36 -5.58 -5.85 -20.32
C ASN A 36 -6.63 -6.32 -19.31
N ASP A 37 -6.27 -7.20 -18.38
CA ASP A 37 -7.19 -7.67 -17.34
C ASP A 37 -7.53 -6.56 -16.35
N PHE A 38 -6.52 -5.75 -15.95
CA PHE A 38 -6.75 -4.57 -15.09
C PHE A 38 -7.62 -3.53 -15.78
N LYS A 39 -7.32 -3.21 -17.03
CA LYS A 39 -8.11 -2.27 -17.85
C LYS A 39 -9.56 -2.73 -18.03
N ALA A 40 -9.81 -4.01 -18.23
CA ALA A 40 -11.16 -4.57 -18.33
C ALA A 40 -11.97 -4.37 -17.05
N GLU A 41 -11.30 -4.30 -15.89
CA GLU A 41 -11.90 -4.01 -14.58
C GLU A 41 -11.94 -2.49 -14.28
N GLY A 42 -11.61 -1.64 -15.25
CA GLY A 42 -11.59 -0.18 -15.11
C GLY A 42 -10.37 0.36 -14.35
N LEU A 43 -9.29 -0.41 -14.26
CA LEU A 43 -8.00 -0.04 -13.67
C LEU A 43 -6.99 0.21 -14.79
N ASP A 44 -7.10 1.36 -15.46
CA ASP A 44 -6.32 1.73 -16.67
C ASP A 44 -5.07 2.55 -16.30
N MET A 45 -4.28 2.08 -15.33
CA MET A 45 -3.02 2.70 -14.98
C MET A 45 -1.84 2.03 -15.69
N VAL A 46 -0.82 2.82 -16.01
CA VAL A 46 0.46 2.34 -16.54
C VAL A 46 1.51 2.43 -15.45
N PHE A 47 2.21 1.34 -15.17
CA PHE A 47 3.30 1.31 -14.21
C PHE A 47 4.65 1.47 -14.91
N VAL A 48 5.50 2.33 -14.34
CA VAL A 48 6.81 2.70 -14.92
C VAL A 48 7.99 2.32 -14.03
N GLN A 49 7.74 1.92 -12.77
CA GLN A 49 8.76 1.58 -11.79
C GLN A 49 8.32 0.41 -10.92
N ASP A 50 9.23 -0.52 -10.67
CA ASP A 50 9.07 -1.62 -9.71
C ASP A 50 10.07 -1.47 -8.56
N ASN A 51 9.60 -1.73 -7.34
CA ASN A 51 10.42 -1.72 -6.13
C ASN A 51 10.18 -2.99 -5.31
N GLN A 52 11.19 -3.41 -4.57
CA GLN A 52 11.09 -4.48 -3.58
C GLN A 52 11.91 -4.12 -2.34
N SER A 53 11.38 -4.42 -1.18
CA SER A 53 12.07 -4.27 0.10
C SER A 53 11.89 -5.52 0.95
N MET A 54 12.84 -5.76 1.85
CA MET A 54 12.74 -6.74 2.92
C MET A 54 12.77 -6.03 4.26
N SER A 55 11.99 -6.50 5.21
CA SER A 55 11.89 -5.94 6.55
C SER A 55 11.57 -7.03 7.58
N VAL A 56 12.06 -6.87 8.80
CA VAL A 56 11.79 -7.78 9.92
C VAL A 56 10.51 -7.41 10.67
N LYS A 57 10.00 -8.30 11.52
CA LYS A 57 8.81 -8.08 12.36
C LYS A 57 8.88 -6.76 13.11
N GLY A 58 7.76 -6.04 13.16
CA GLY A 58 7.63 -4.75 13.84
C GLY A 58 8.15 -3.55 13.06
N VAL A 59 8.80 -3.74 11.90
CA VAL A 59 9.14 -2.60 11.03
C VAL A 59 7.85 -1.97 10.50
N LEU A 60 7.68 -0.68 10.77
CA LEU A 60 6.64 0.16 10.21
C LEU A 60 7.29 1.20 9.28
N ARG A 61 6.83 1.25 8.03
CA ARG A 61 7.27 2.22 7.03
C ARG A 61 6.08 3.07 6.61
N GLY A 62 6.23 4.36 6.65
CA GLY A 62 5.18 5.28 6.18
C GLY A 62 4.84 6.38 7.19
N LEU A 63 3.78 7.04 6.97
CA LEU A 63 2.90 7.04 5.77
C LEU A 63 3.46 8.02 4.75
N HIS A 64 3.76 7.57 3.54
CA HIS A 64 4.49 8.34 2.53
C HIS A 64 3.64 8.68 1.31
N TYR A 65 3.98 9.78 0.64
CA TYR A 65 3.47 10.21 -0.65
C TYR A 65 4.50 11.12 -1.37
N GLN A 66 4.30 11.38 -2.64
CA GLN A 66 4.98 12.45 -3.38
C GLN A 66 3.99 13.56 -3.69
N LYS A 67 4.43 14.82 -3.60
CA LYS A 67 3.57 16.02 -3.63
C LYS A 67 3.23 16.47 -5.05
N GLN A 68 4.27 16.69 -5.87
CA GLN A 68 4.15 17.21 -7.23
C GLN A 68 4.10 16.10 -8.28
N PHE A 69 4.67 14.94 -7.96
CA PHE A 69 4.74 13.76 -8.81
C PHE A 69 4.12 12.56 -8.08
N PRO A 70 2.80 12.62 -7.77
CA PRO A 70 2.15 11.59 -6.99
C PRO A 70 2.19 10.23 -7.70
N GLN A 71 2.40 9.18 -6.93
CA GLN A 71 2.49 7.81 -7.43
C GLN A 71 1.26 7.00 -7.02
N GLY A 72 0.52 6.48 -7.99
CA GLY A 72 -0.33 5.33 -7.76
C GLY A 72 0.51 4.07 -7.54
N LYS A 73 0.09 3.19 -6.64
CA LYS A 73 0.86 2.01 -6.25
C LYS A 73 0.01 0.75 -6.32
N LEU A 74 0.58 -0.31 -6.89
CA LEU A 74 0.05 -1.67 -6.78
C LEU A 74 0.99 -2.49 -5.93
N VAL A 75 0.58 -2.78 -4.71
CA VAL A 75 1.43 -3.39 -3.68
C VAL A 75 1.05 -4.83 -3.38
N ARG A 76 2.02 -5.65 -3.00
CA ARG A 76 1.83 -7.04 -2.60
C ARG A 76 2.95 -7.51 -1.66
N CYS A 77 2.64 -8.48 -0.81
CA CYS A 77 3.63 -9.19 -0.02
C CYS A 77 4.03 -10.48 -0.74
N VAL A 78 5.32 -10.64 -1.06
CA VAL A 78 5.84 -11.83 -1.78
C VAL A 78 6.38 -12.88 -0.84
N ARG A 79 6.75 -12.49 0.39
CA ARG A 79 7.15 -13.36 1.49
C ARG A 79 6.64 -12.79 2.80
N GLY A 80 6.15 -13.64 3.71
CA GLY A 80 5.62 -13.21 5.00
C GLY A 80 4.26 -12.52 4.90
N THR A 81 3.99 -11.64 5.87
CA THR A 81 2.69 -10.98 6.06
C THR A 81 2.90 -9.55 6.53
N VAL A 82 2.16 -8.62 5.94
CA VAL A 82 2.12 -7.22 6.33
C VAL A 82 0.66 -6.76 6.50
N PHE A 83 0.45 -5.74 7.32
CA PHE A 83 -0.79 -4.96 7.29
C PHE A 83 -0.49 -3.64 6.59
N ASP A 84 -1.17 -3.42 5.48
CA ASP A 84 -0.96 -2.30 4.57
C ASP A 84 -2.07 -1.27 4.74
N VAL A 85 -1.71 0.02 4.77
CA VAL A 85 -2.63 1.12 5.07
C VAL A 85 -2.51 2.22 4.04
N ALA A 86 -3.66 2.70 3.56
CA ALA A 86 -3.78 3.92 2.76
C ALA A 86 -4.68 4.94 3.45
N VAL A 87 -4.26 6.20 3.46
CA VAL A 87 -5.01 7.33 4.02
C VAL A 87 -5.36 8.32 2.91
N ASP A 88 -6.62 8.67 2.77
CA ASP A 88 -7.10 9.61 1.75
C ASP A 88 -6.68 11.04 2.10
N LEU A 89 -5.86 11.66 1.24
CA LEU A 89 -5.39 13.04 1.38
C LEU A 89 -5.96 13.98 0.30
N ARG A 90 -6.95 13.54 -0.47
CA ARG A 90 -7.62 14.34 -1.49
C ARG A 90 -8.60 15.33 -0.85
N ALA A 91 -8.32 16.63 -0.96
CA ALA A 91 -9.05 17.70 -0.27
C ALA A 91 -10.56 17.72 -0.57
N SER A 92 -10.94 17.42 -1.82
CA SER A 92 -12.34 17.38 -2.26
C SER A 92 -13.06 16.05 -1.97
N SER A 93 -12.35 15.05 -1.45
CA SER A 93 -12.93 13.73 -1.16
C SER A 93 -13.82 13.76 0.08
N LYS A 94 -14.95 13.07 0.00
CA LYS A 94 -15.84 12.83 1.15
C LYS A 94 -15.18 11.98 2.25
N THR A 95 -14.11 11.31 1.90
CA THR A 95 -13.33 10.42 2.79
C THR A 95 -11.95 11.00 3.14
N TYR A 96 -11.75 12.31 2.95
CA TYR A 96 -10.52 12.99 3.38
C TYR A 96 -10.20 12.66 4.85
N GLY A 97 -8.97 12.25 5.12
CA GLY A 97 -8.50 11.84 6.45
C GLY A 97 -8.99 10.45 6.90
N LYS A 98 -9.76 9.73 6.08
CA LYS A 98 -10.13 8.34 6.38
C LYS A 98 -9.06 7.39 5.87
N TRP A 99 -8.94 6.26 6.55
CA TRP A 99 -7.97 5.22 6.19
C TRP A 99 -8.67 3.88 5.90
N TYR A 100 -7.99 3.06 5.13
CA TYR A 100 -8.34 1.67 4.85
C TYR A 100 -7.10 0.80 5.03
N GLY A 101 -7.25 -0.33 5.72
CA GLY A 101 -6.18 -1.29 5.96
C GLY A 101 -6.54 -2.67 5.46
N VAL A 102 -5.53 -3.40 4.99
CA VAL A 102 -5.69 -4.76 4.49
C VAL A 102 -4.45 -5.60 4.80
N GLU A 103 -4.67 -6.85 5.22
CA GLU A 103 -3.60 -7.83 5.34
C GLU A 103 -3.21 -8.37 3.96
N LEU A 104 -1.93 -8.26 3.64
CA LEU A 104 -1.30 -8.80 2.44
C LEU A 104 -0.28 -9.85 2.86
N SER A 105 -0.33 -11.03 2.24
CA SER A 105 0.61 -12.11 2.55
C SER A 105 1.04 -12.89 1.31
N ALA A 106 2.19 -13.55 1.42
CA ALA A 106 2.64 -14.51 0.41
C ALA A 106 1.64 -15.65 0.22
N GLU A 107 0.79 -15.93 1.20
CA GLU A 107 -0.20 -17.01 1.13
C GLU A 107 -1.50 -16.54 0.48
N ASN A 108 -2.07 -15.39 0.92
CA ASN A 108 -3.34 -14.91 0.39
C ASN A 108 -3.24 -14.34 -1.02
N LYS A 109 -2.02 -14.00 -1.49
CA LYS A 109 -1.72 -13.43 -2.82
C LYS A 109 -2.49 -12.15 -3.14
N LYS A 110 -3.12 -11.53 -2.17
CA LYS A 110 -3.83 -10.26 -2.36
C LYS A 110 -2.85 -9.17 -2.76
N GLN A 111 -3.35 -8.27 -3.57
CA GLN A 111 -2.68 -7.02 -3.92
C GLN A 111 -3.60 -5.86 -3.54
N PHE A 112 -3.03 -4.73 -3.25
CA PHE A 112 -3.76 -3.52 -2.92
C PHE A 112 -3.38 -2.42 -3.91
N TYR A 113 -4.37 -1.87 -4.61
CA TYR A 113 -4.18 -0.70 -5.46
C TYR A 113 -4.55 0.56 -4.69
N ILE A 114 -3.60 1.47 -4.64
CA ILE A 114 -3.69 2.77 -3.98
C ILE A 114 -3.43 3.81 -5.05
N PRO A 115 -4.44 4.60 -5.48
CA PRO A 115 -4.23 5.64 -6.48
C PRO A 115 -3.43 6.82 -5.92
N GLU A 116 -3.16 7.77 -6.80
CA GLU A 116 -2.58 9.07 -6.42
C GLU A 116 -3.49 9.80 -5.43
N GLY A 117 -2.90 10.63 -4.57
CA GLY A 117 -3.65 11.38 -3.56
C GLY A 117 -3.81 10.69 -2.21
N PHE A 118 -3.10 9.59 -2.00
CA PHE A 118 -3.10 8.86 -0.73
C PHE A 118 -1.72 8.84 -0.08
N ALA A 119 -1.69 8.87 1.26
CA ALA A 119 -0.52 8.45 2.02
C ALA A 119 -0.55 6.93 2.21
N HIS A 120 0.60 6.29 2.14
CA HIS A 120 0.73 4.83 2.15
C HIS A 120 1.81 4.36 3.12
N GLY A 121 1.54 3.29 3.83
CA GLY A 121 2.52 2.63 4.70
C GLY A 121 2.08 1.23 5.09
N PHE A 122 2.96 0.50 5.75
CA PHE A 122 2.67 -0.85 6.23
C PHE A 122 3.47 -1.20 7.48
N ILE A 123 2.98 -2.19 8.22
CA ILE A 123 3.69 -2.84 9.32
C ILE A 123 3.91 -4.33 9.02
N VAL A 124 5.07 -4.85 9.37
CA VAL A 124 5.42 -6.28 9.21
C VAL A 124 4.93 -7.08 10.40
N LEU A 125 4.11 -8.12 10.13
CA LEU A 125 3.50 -8.98 11.15
C LEU A 125 4.22 -10.32 11.32
N SER A 126 4.83 -10.86 10.27
CA SER A 126 5.65 -12.08 10.31
C SER A 126 7.10 -11.80 10.73
N ASP A 127 7.90 -12.82 11.01
CA ASP A 127 9.31 -12.65 11.39
C ASP A 127 10.08 -11.79 10.40
N GLU A 128 9.79 -11.96 9.11
CA GLU A 128 10.27 -11.11 8.02
C GLU A 128 9.21 -11.04 6.91
N ALA A 129 9.25 -9.98 6.11
CA ALA A 129 8.42 -9.83 4.94
C ALA A 129 9.20 -9.23 3.77
N GLU A 130 8.95 -9.74 2.58
CA GLU A 130 9.36 -9.11 1.32
C GLU A 130 8.13 -8.46 0.68
N PHE A 131 8.25 -7.18 0.41
CA PHE A 131 7.17 -6.33 -0.07
C PHE A 131 7.55 -5.74 -1.42
N ALA A 132 6.73 -6.00 -2.43
CA ALA A 132 6.95 -5.56 -3.79
C ALA A 132 5.81 -4.63 -4.26
N TYR A 133 6.16 -3.58 -5.00
CA TYR A 133 5.15 -2.66 -5.53
C TYR A 133 5.56 -2.02 -6.84
N LYS A 134 4.55 -1.79 -7.69
CA LYS A 134 4.64 -1.04 -8.94
C LYS A 134 4.15 0.38 -8.71
N CYS A 135 4.77 1.36 -9.39
CA CYS A 135 4.41 2.77 -9.30
C CYS A 135 4.02 3.34 -10.67
N THR A 136 3.04 4.23 -10.68
CA THR A 136 2.60 4.92 -11.91
C THR A 136 3.52 6.08 -12.33
N ASP A 137 4.37 6.55 -11.43
CA ASP A 137 5.38 7.57 -11.72
C ASP A 137 6.71 7.22 -11.07
N PHE A 138 7.78 7.89 -11.45
CA PHE A 138 9.12 7.69 -10.93
C PHE A 138 9.27 8.25 -9.51
N TYR A 139 10.26 7.72 -8.79
CA TYR A 139 10.64 8.26 -7.49
C TYR A 139 11.41 9.59 -7.66
N HIS A 140 10.93 10.62 -6.98
CA HIS A 140 11.54 11.95 -6.94
C HIS A 140 12.00 12.27 -5.51
N PRO A 141 13.30 12.12 -5.18
CA PRO A 141 13.82 12.23 -3.81
C PRO A 141 13.49 13.54 -3.09
N GLY A 142 13.38 14.65 -3.83
CA GLY A 142 13.06 15.98 -3.26
C GLY A 142 11.57 16.25 -3.08
N ASP A 143 10.70 15.36 -3.56
CA ASP A 143 9.24 15.55 -3.60
C ASP A 143 8.48 14.78 -2.52
N GLU A 144 9.19 14.01 -1.71
CA GLU A 144 8.59 13.16 -0.69
C GLU A 144 7.92 13.97 0.41
N GLY A 145 6.75 13.53 0.83
CA GLY A 145 6.03 13.98 2.00
C GLY A 145 5.57 12.79 2.84
N GLY A 146 5.11 13.08 4.05
CA GLY A 146 4.63 12.05 4.95
C GLY A 146 3.58 12.55 5.93
N LEU A 147 2.91 11.59 6.53
CA LEU A 147 1.93 11.74 7.59
C LEU A 147 2.35 10.88 8.78
N ALA A 148 2.23 11.41 9.99
CA ALA A 148 2.56 10.66 11.19
C ALA A 148 1.73 9.37 11.28
N TRP A 149 2.42 8.23 11.41
CA TRP A 149 1.80 6.89 11.45
C TRP A 149 0.82 6.73 12.63
N ASN A 150 1.04 7.47 13.71
CA ASN A 150 0.27 7.44 14.96
C ASN A 150 -0.59 8.69 15.18
N ASP A 151 -0.91 9.43 14.13
CA ASP A 151 -1.76 10.61 14.22
C ASP A 151 -3.12 10.26 14.83
N PRO A 152 -3.52 10.88 15.96
CA PRO A 152 -4.77 10.57 16.63
C PRO A 152 -6.01 11.05 15.86
N GLU A 153 -5.88 12.01 14.95
CA GLU A 153 -6.99 12.48 14.12
C GLU A 153 -7.34 11.45 13.03
N ILE A 154 -6.32 10.79 12.47
CA ILE A 154 -6.50 9.69 11.53
C ILE A 154 -6.94 8.42 12.27
N GLY A 155 -6.29 8.10 13.39
CA GLY A 155 -6.62 6.98 14.25
C GLY A 155 -6.45 5.63 13.57
N VAL A 156 -5.34 5.42 12.85
CA VAL A 156 -5.06 4.11 12.24
C VAL A 156 -4.91 3.05 13.34
N GLU A 157 -5.73 2.02 13.25
CA GLU A 157 -5.68 0.86 14.15
C GLU A 157 -4.66 -0.17 13.63
N TRP A 158 -3.38 0.11 13.89
CA TRP A 158 -2.32 -0.83 13.56
C TRP A 158 -2.42 -2.10 14.40
N PRO A 159 -2.30 -3.31 13.82
CA PRO A 159 -2.36 -4.57 14.57
C PRO A 159 -1.05 -4.83 15.33
N ILE A 160 -0.72 -3.96 16.28
CA ILE A 160 0.47 -4.05 17.13
C ILE A 160 0.15 -4.97 18.30
N GLU A 161 0.75 -6.16 18.32
CA GLU A 161 0.60 -7.13 19.39
C GLU A 161 1.30 -6.65 20.67
N GLU A 162 0.81 -7.09 21.83
CA GLU A 162 1.48 -6.84 23.10
C GLU A 162 2.91 -7.40 23.09
N GLY A 163 3.88 -6.56 23.41
CA GLY A 163 5.30 -6.92 23.38
C GLY A 163 5.97 -6.83 21.99
N MET A 164 5.25 -6.43 20.94
CA MET A 164 5.87 -6.17 19.65
C MET A 164 6.74 -4.91 19.72
N GLU A 165 8.02 -5.05 19.42
CA GLU A 165 8.93 -3.93 19.29
C GLU A 165 8.74 -3.25 17.94
N LEU A 166 8.39 -1.95 17.92
CA LEU A 166 8.27 -1.17 16.70
C LEU A 166 9.64 -0.65 16.26
N ILE A 167 9.93 -0.84 14.97
CA ILE A 167 11.14 -0.35 14.32
C ILE A 167 10.73 0.66 13.26
N ILE A 168 10.97 1.93 13.51
CA ILE A 168 10.55 3.05 12.67
C ILE A 168 11.77 3.91 12.36
N SER A 169 11.97 4.28 11.09
CA SER A 169 13.09 5.14 10.69
C SER A 169 13.01 6.51 11.37
N GLU A 170 14.15 7.15 11.58
CA GLU A 170 14.19 8.52 12.13
C GLU A 170 13.38 9.52 11.29
N LYS A 171 13.34 9.32 9.99
CA LYS A 171 12.55 10.13 9.08
C LYS A 171 11.06 9.95 9.36
N ASP A 172 10.59 8.72 9.48
CA ASP A 172 9.17 8.41 9.65
C ASP A 172 8.63 8.81 11.02
N GLN A 173 9.51 8.96 12.01
CA GLN A 173 9.17 9.50 13.33
C GLN A 173 8.97 11.03 13.35
N LYS A 174 9.40 11.74 12.30
CA LYS A 174 9.39 13.22 12.24
C LYS A 174 8.23 13.81 11.45
N TRP A 175 7.41 12.97 10.79
CA TRP A 175 6.26 13.47 10.04
C TRP A 175 5.23 14.10 10.97
N GLY A 176 4.65 15.21 10.51
CA GLY A 176 3.55 15.90 11.18
C GLY A 176 2.21 15.19 11.02
N GLY A 177 1.20 15.65 11.76
CA GLY A 177 -0.17 15.14 11.68
C GLY A 177 -0.94 15.64 10.45
N LEU A 178 -2.22 15.26 10.37
CA LEU A 178 -3.09 15.58 9.23
C LEU A 178 -3.18 17.08 8.94
N SER A 179 -3.16 17.92 9.97
CA SER A 179 -3.23 19.39 9.83
C SER A 179 -2.01 20.00 9.12
N GLU A 180 -0.85 19.33 9.16
CA GLU A 180 0.41 19.76 8.56
C GLU A 180 0.69 19.05 7.23
N THR A 181 -0.12 18.07 6.87
CA THR A 181 0.08 17.20 5.71
C THR A 181 -0.36 17.90 4.42
N PHE A 182 0.34 17.61 3.32
CA PHE A 182 -0.02 18.09 1.99
C PHE A 182 -1.40 17.53 1.60
N ARG A 183 -2.23 18.38 0.99
CA ARG A 183 -3.56 18.02 0.49
C ARG A 183 -3.54 18.01 -1.03
N PHE A 184 -4.01 16.91 -1.59
CA PHE A 184 -4.16 16.79 -3.05
C PHE A 184 -5.50 17.42 -3.48
N GLU A 185 -5.49 18.19 -4.55
CA GLU A 185 -6.70 18.78 -5.15
C GLU A 185 -7.46 17.80 -6.06
#